data_f009e63415a5717c04771e8262366357
#
_entry.id   f009e63415a5717c04771e8262366357
#
_cell.length_a   1.000
_cell.length_b   1.000
_cell.length_c   1.000
_cell.angle_alpha   90.00
_cell.angle_beta   90.00
_cell.angle_gamma   90.00
#
_symmetry.space_group_name_H-M   'P 1'
#
loop_
_entity.id
_entity.type
_entity.pdbx_description
1 polymer ?
#
loop_
_entity_poly.entity_id
_entity_poly.type
_entity_poly.pdbx_seq_one_letter_code
_entity_poly.pdbx_strand_id
1 'polypeptide(L)'
;NLAKKMNVTISDLRRSPTPPHFPKGSWKNRKFPVMLIVGSDCDTGKMTTAWELVLALRRLNRKVEFVGTGQTGILLSGNGVPIDAVVSDFMAGEIEYCLDQLPDNTELAIVEGQGALNNLLYSGVTLGLLHGSMPDFLIFAHEPGRKIDVANHPIPDLEILMQNYIDLMKPFKQSKFLGLNFLTLKLQNDLAIETCNAARYRYDLPATDLVRFGGKDMIETILKELNEWN
;
A
#
# COMPACT_ATOMS: atom_id res chain seq x y z
N ASN A 1 36.55 -11.49 -4.13
CA ASN A 1 35.42 -10.91 -3.40
C ASN A 1 35.86 -9.61 -2.73
N LEU A 2 35.60 -8.48 -3.42
CA LEU A 2 36.12 -7.15 -2.99
C LEU A 2 35.53 -6.72 -1.64
N ALA A 3 34.26 -6.98 -1.39
CA ALA A 3 33.57 -6.63 -0.13
C ALA A 3 34.28 -7.25 1.09
N LYS A 4 34.65 -8.55 1.03
CA LYS A 4 35.41 -9.19 2.09
C LYS A 4 36.77 -8.54 2.30
N LYS A 5 37.49 -8.15 1.22
CA LYS A 5 38.76 -7.46 1.30
C LYS A 5 38.66 -6.07 1.93
N MET A 6 37.52 -5.39 1.68
CA MET A 6 37.27 -4.04 2.19
C MET A 6 36.54 -4.02 3.55
N ASN A 7 36.23 -5.21 4.11
CA ASN A 7 35.48 -5.37 5.35
C ASN A 7 34.15 -4.64 5.35
N VAL A 8 33.40 -4.74 4.22
CA VAL A 8 32.06 -4.16 4.06
C VAL A 8 31.05 -5.25 3.80
N THR A 9 29.79 -5.01 4.23
CA THR A 9 28.65 -5.88 3.96
C THR A 9 27.91 -5.39 2.73
N ILE A 10 27.51 -6.33 1.86
CA ILE A 10 26.58 -6.06 0.75
C ILE A 10 25.25 -6.70 1.09
N SER A 11 24.20 -5.89 1.12
CA SER A 11 22.81 -6.35 1.26
C SER A 11 22.10 -6.22 -0.07
N ASP A 12 21.65 -7.34 -0.63
CA ASP A 12 20.84 -7.36 -1.85
C ASP A 12 19.36 -7.30 -1.47
N LEU A 13 18.77 -6.11 -1.65
CA LEU A 13 17.36 -5.85 -1.30
C LEU A 13 16.37 -6.36 -2.37
N ARG A 14 16.86 -6.98 -3.44
CA ARG A 14 16.04 -7.62 -4.48
C ARG A 14 16.17 -9.14 -4.51
N ARG A 15 16.78 -9.70 -3.49
CA ARG A 15 16.92 -11.16 -3.37
C ARG A 15 15.59 -11.75 -2.89
N SER A 16 15.02 -12.64 -3.71
CA SER A 16 13.84 -13.41 -3.33
C SER A 16 14.13 -14.34 -2.13
N PRO A 17 13.19 -14.52 -1.19
CA PRO A 17 13.31 -15.49 -0.11
C PRO A 17 13.55 -16.92 -0.60
N THR A 18 14.31 -17.69 0.19
CA THR A 18 14.61 -19.11 -0.12
C THR A 18 14.69 -19.91 1.18
N PRO A 19 13.87 -20.96 1.36
CA PRO A 19 12.80 -21.41 0.47
C PRO A 19 11.64 -20.43 0.40
N PRO A 20 10.87 -20.42 -0.70
CA PRO A 20 9.69 -19.56 -0.84
C PRO A 20 8.50 -20.08 -0.01
N HIS A 21 7.57 -19.18 0.33
CA HIS A 21 6.39 -19.50 1.14
C HIS A 21 5.12 -19.56 0.29
N PHE A 22 4.30 -20.58 0.55
CA PHE A 22 2.92 -20.64 0.05
C PHE A 22 1.98 -19.95 1.04
N PRO A 23 0.87 -19.34 0.57
CA PRO A 23 -0.15 -18.79 1.45
C PRO A 23 -0.83 -19.92 2.25
N LYS A 24 -1.03 -19.68 3.54
CA LYS A 24 -1.64 -20.63 4.49
C LYS A 24 -3.04 -20.18 4.94
N GLY A 25 -3.43 -18.96 4.60
CA GLY A 25 -4.69 -18.37 5.06
C GLY A 25 -4.63 -17.92 6.53
N SER A 26 -3.45 -17.56 7.03
CA SER A 26 -3.22 -17.09 8.40
C SER A 26 -4.00 -15.81 8.74
N TRP A 27 -4.36 -15.02 7.72
CA TRP A 27 -5.17 -13.83 7.85
C TRP A 27 -6.47 -14.04 8.63
N LYS A 28 -7.04 -15.27 8.63
CA LYS A 28 -8.26 -15.62 9.37
C LYS A 28 -8.11 -15.54 10.89
N ASN A 29 -6.88 -15.63 11.38
CA ASN A 29 -6.54 -15.60 12.81
C ASN A 29 -5.68 -14.38 13.18
N ARG A 30 -5.51 -13.42 12.27
CA ARG A 30 -4.68 -12.23 12.49
C ARG A 30 -5.31 -11.34 13.55
N LYS A 31 -4.49 -10.80 14.46
CA LYS A 31 -4.92 -10.02 15.62
C LYS A 31 -4.85 -8.50 15.39
N PHE A 32 -4.53 -8.07 14.21
CA PHE A 32 -4.44 -6.67 13.80
C PHE A 32 -4.95 -6.50 12.37
N PRO A 33 -5.54 -5.36 12.05
CA PRO A 33 -5.95 -5.06 10.67
C PRO A 33 -4.76 -4.79 9.77
N VAL A 34 -4.97 -5.01 8.48
CA VAL A 34 -4.02 -4.69 7.42
C VAL A 34 -4.59 -3.61 6.52
N MET A 35 -3.79 -2.60 6.25
CA MET A 35 -4.05 -1.57 5.25
C MET A 35 -3.13 -1.78 4.06
N LEU A 36 -3.69 -1.87 2.85
CA LEU A 36 -2.92 -1.90 1.61
C LEU A 36 -3.08 -0.56 0.88
N ILE A 37 -1.95 0.04 0.49
CA ILE A 37 -1.99 1.21 -0.38
C ILE A 37 -2.08 0.77 -1.82
N VAL A 38 -3.20 1.03 -2.45
CA VAL A 38 -3.45 0.71 -3.86
C VAL A 38 -3.45 1.98 -4.71
N GLY A 39 -3.60 1.89 -6.01
CA GLY A 39 -3.61 3.10 -6.84
C GLY A 39 -4.03 2.84 -8.27
N SER A 40 -4.07 3.93 -9.04
CA SER A 40 -4.50 3.92 -10.45
C SER A 40 -3.41 3.50 -11.43
N ASP A 41 -2.13 3.56 -11.02
CA ASP A 41 -0.98 3.26 -11.88
C ASP A 41 0.31 3.16 -11.06
N CYS A 42 1.44 2.85 -11.69
CA CYS A 42 2.78 3.04 -11.14
C CYS A 42 3.05 4.54 -10.88
N ASP A 43 4.01 4.82 -10.00
CA ASP A 43 4.50 6.18 -9.70
C ASP A 43 3.41 7.18 -9.24
N THR A 44 2.32 6.69 -8.67
CA THR A 44 1.26 7.51 -8.08
C THR A 44 1.47 7.83 -6.60
N GLY A 45 2.66 7.51 -6.05
CA GLY A 45 3.06 7.84 -4.70
C GLY A 45 2.66 6.82 -3.63
N LYS A 46 2.38 5.56 -3.98
CA LYS A 46 1.95 4.50 -3.02
C LYS A 46 2.92 4.29 -1.87
N MET A 47 4.22 4.14 -2.16
CA MET A 47 5.27 3.98 -1.14
C MET A 47 5.31 5.18 -0.19
N THR A 48 5.33 6.39 -0.73
CA THR A 48 5.33 7.63 0.06
C THR A 48 4.06 7.74 0.92
N THR A 49 2.89 7.44 0.35
CA THR A 49 1.62 7.38 1.09
C THR A 49 1.69 6.45 2.29
N ALA A 50 2.16 5.21 2.05
CA ALA A 50 2.31 4.22 3.12
C ALA A 50 3.24 4.73 4.23
N TRP A 51 4.39 5.29 3.85
CA TRP A 51 5.39 5.77 4.79
C TRP A 51 4.92 6.98 5.60
N GLU A 52 4.29 7.97 4.96
CA GLU A 52 3.73 9.14 5.63
C GLU A 52 2.64 8.75 6.64
N LEU A 53 1.76 7.80 6.30
CA LEU A 53 0.75 7.29 7.23
C LEU A 53 1.37 6.58 8.43
N VAL A 54 2.39 5.73 8.21
CA VAL A 54 3.13 5.08 9.31
C VAL A 54 3.74 6.11 10.23
N LEU A 55 4.45 7.11 9.68
CA LEU A 55 5.08 8.16 10.49
C LEU A 55 4.05 8.98 11.27
N ALA A 56 2.94 9.35 10.64
CA ALA A 56 1.88 10.13 11.28
C ALA A 56 1.24 9.37 12.46
N LEU A 57 0.92 8.08 12.26
CA LEU A 57 0.32 7.24 13.31
C LEU A 57 1.32 6.92 14.44
N ARG A 58 2.59 6.68 14.11
CA ARG A 58 3.64 6.48 15.14
C ARG A 58 3.86 7.72 16.01
N ARG A 59 3.75 8.95 15.43
CA ARG A 59 3.77 10.20 16.21
C ARG A 59 2.62 10.30 17.22
N LEU A 60 1.53 9.59 16.99
CA LEU A 60 0.40 9.45 17.91
C LEU A 60 0.53 8.23 18.85
N ASN A 61 1.75 7.68 18.98
CA ASN A 61 2.09 6.51 19.80
C ASN A 61 1.36 5.22 19.42
N ARG A 62 0.88 5.09 18.17
CA ARG A 62 0.27 3.83 17.68
C ARG A 62 1.37 2.86 17.23
N LYS A 63 1.16 1.57 17.47
CA LYS A 63 2.07 0.49 17.08
C LYS A 63 1.78 0.07 15.64
N VAL A 64 2.31 0.84 14.70
CA VAL A 64 2.09 0.64 13.26
C VAL A 64 3.34 0.10 12.60
N GLU A 65 3.19 -1.00 11.87
CA GLU A 65 4.28 -1.64 11.15
C GLU A 65 4.16 -1.40 9.64
N PHE A 66 5.30 -1.15 9.01
CA PHE A 66 5.41 -0.99 7.56
C PHE A 66 5.94 -2.27 6.95
N VAL A 67 5.26 -2.76 5.90
CA VAL A 67 5.72 -3.89 5.09
C VAL A 67 6.11 -3.39 3.71
N GLY A 68 7.41 -3.33 3.44
CA GLY A 68 7.96 -2.93 2.15
C GLY A 68 7.79 -4.03 1.11
N THR A 69 7.41 -3.66 -0.11
CA THR A 69 7.25 -4.58 -1.24
C THR A 69 8.21 -4.30 -2.39
N GLY A 70 8.95 -3.21 -2.28
CA GLY A 70 10.04 -2.82 -3.15
C GLY A 70 11.30 -2.47 -2.36
N GLN A 71 12.45 -2.41 -3.03
CA GLN A 71 13.75 -2.19 -2.38
C GLN A 71 13.81 -0.93 -1.53
N THR A 72 13.15 0.15 -1.93
CA THR A 72 13.16 1.40 -1.16
C THR A 72 12.36 1.26 0.13
N GLY A 73 11.17 0.68 0.08
CA GLY A 73 10.35 0.42 1.27
C GLY A 73 11.06 -0.52 2.26
N ILE A 74 11.70 -1.56 1.75
CA ILE A 74 12.49 -2.50 2.57
C ILE A 74 13.68 -1.79 3.22
N LEU A 75 14.39 -0.94 2.47
CA LEU A 75 15.51 -0.17 3.01
C LEU A 75 15.10 0.76 4.15
N LEU A 76 13.94 1.42 4.02
CA LEU A 76 13.40 2.35 5.01
C LEU A 76 12.91 1.66 6.28
N SER A 77 12.23 0.53 6.13
CA SER A 77 11.57 -0.17 7.24
C SER A 77 12.43 -1.27 7.89
N GLY A 78 13.36 -1.85 7.12
CA GLY A 78 14.06 -3.07 7.51
C GLY A 78 13.17 -4.33 7.42
N ASN A 79 11.93 -4.23 6.94
CA ASN A 79 10.96 -5.33 6.85
C ASN A 79 10.26 -5.34 5.49
N GLY A 80 10.02 -6.52 4.95
CA GLY A 80 9.31 -6.70 3.69
C GLY A 80 9.95 -7.70 2.74
N VAL A 81 9.43 -7.75 1.53
CA VAL A 81 9.88 -8.66 0.48
C VAL A 81 9.86 -7.96 -0.89
N PRO A 82 10.91 -8.07 -1.71
CA PRO A 82 10.92 -7.50 -3.06
C PRO A 82 10.00 -8.31 -3.97
N ILE A 83 8.72 -7.93 -3.99
CA ILE A 83 7.66 -8.75 -4.58
C ILE A 83 7.83 -8.94 -6.10
N ASP A 84 8.46 -8.00 -6.78
CA ASP A 84 8.77 -8.08 -8.20
C ASP A 84 9.88 -9.09 -8.54
N ALA A 85 10.59 -9.59 -7.53
CA ALA A 85 11.59 -10.65 -7.66
C ALA A 85 11.07 -12.04 -7.21
N VAL A 86 9.84 -12.12 -6.75
CA VAL A 86 9.20 -13.36 -6.29
C VAL A 86 8.48 -14.05 -7.46
N VAL A 87 8.64 -15.36 -7.59
CA VAL A 87 7.86 -16.15 -8.55
C VAL A 87 6.37 -16.05 -8.19
N SER A 88 5.52 -15.85 -9.21
CA SER A 88 4.10 -15.51 -9.03
C SER A 88 3.33 -16.42 -8.05
N ASP A 89 3.59 -17.73 -8.10
CA ASP A 89 2.95 -18.72 -7.23
C ASP A 89 3.18 -18.49 -5.73
N PHE A 90 4.24 -17.76 -5.37
CA PHE A 90 4.63 -17.50 -4.00
C PHE A 90 4.35 -16.07 -3.53
N MET A 91 3.97 -15.14 -4.43
CA MET A 91 3.78 -13.73 -4.08
C MET A 91 2.85 -13.54 -2.88
N ALA A 92 1.66 -14.17 -2.91
CA ALA A 92 0.71 -14.06 -1.82
C ALA A 92 1.25 -14.67 -0.52
N GLY A 93 1.98 -15.78 -0.61
CA GLY A 93 2.58 -16.46 0.54
C GLY A 93 3.71 -15.65 1.18
N GLU A 94 4.53 -14.97 0.39
CA GLU A 94 5.60 -14.13 0.91
C GLU A 94 5.07 -12.90 1.66
N ILE A 95 4.00 -12.27 1.17
CA ILE A 95 3.36 -11.16 1.87
C ILE A 95 2.69 -11.65 3.15
N GLU A 96 1.97 -12.77 3.09
CA GLU A 96 1.38 -13.39 4.28
C GLU A 96 2.45 -13.69 5.34
N TYR A 97 3.56 -14.29 4.92
CA TYR A 97 4.70 -14.59 5.79
C TYR A 97 5.29 -13.33 6.44
N CYS A 98 5.51 -12.26 5.67
CA CYS A 98 6.00 -10.99 6.23
C CYS A 98 5.06 -10.43 7.30
N LEU A 99 3.74 -10.51 7.09
CA LEU A 99 2.74 -10.07 8.05
C LEU A 99 2.72 -10.96 9.31
N ASP A 100 2.92 -12.26 9.15
CA ASP A 100 2.96 -13.22 10.26
C ASP A 100 4.21 -13.07 11.15
N GLN A 101 5.27 -12.38 10.66
CA GLN A 101 6.48 -12.09 11.43
C GLN A 101 6.42 -10.76 12.19
N LEU A 102 5.34 -9.99 12.07
CA LEU A 102 5.21 -8.72 12.78
C LEU A 102 5.07 -8.94 14.30
N PRO A 103 5.47 -7.94 15.11
CA PRO A 103 5.35 -8.02 16.57
C PRO A 103 3.91 -8.28 17.04
N ASP A 104 3.74 -9.07 18.09
CA ASP A 104 2.43 -9.40 18.67
C ASP A 104 1.61 -8.18 19.13
N ASN A 105 2.27 -7.08 19.43
CA ASN A 105 1.64 -5.82 19.85
C ASN A 105 1.35 -4.86 18.69
N THR A 106 1.42 -5.33 17.44
CA THR A 106 1.05 -4.55 16.26
C THR A 106 -0.43 -4.17 16.31
N GLU A 107 -0.74 -2.89 16.11
CA GLU A 107 -2.11 -2.38 16.05
C GLU A 107 -2.61 -2.18 14.61
N LEU A 108 -1.68 -2.01 13.66
CA LEU A 108 -1.95 -1.89 12.22
C LEU A 108 -0.70 -2.25 11.43
N ALA A 109 -0.86 -3.05 10.38
CA ALA A 109 0.17 -3.21 9.37
C ALA A 109 -0.20 -2.42 8.11
N ILE A 110 0.72 -1.60 7.60
CA ILE A 110 0.55 -0.86 6.34
C ILE A 110 1.48 -1.47 5.29
N VAL A 111 0.88 -2.05 4.25
CA VAL A 111 1.59 -2.70 3.14
C VAL A 111 1.76 -1.72 1.99
N GLU A 112 2.99 -1.58 1.53
CA GLU A 112 3.31 -0.82 0.33
C GLU A 112 2.68 -1.48 -0.90
N GLY A 113 1.93 -0.72 -1.71
CA GLY A 113 1.35 -1.20 -2.95
C GLY A 113 2.29 -1.07 -4.14
N GLN A 114 2.12 -1.97 -5.11
CA GLN A 114 2.84 -1.98 -6.38
C GLN A 114 1.84 -2.00 -7.55
N GLY A 115 2.17 -1.32 -8.65
CA GLY A 115 1.34 -1.32 -9.86
C GLY A 115 -0.09 -0.83 -9.65
N ALA A 116 -1.01 -1.41 -10.40
CA ALA A 116 -2.45 -1.23 -10.31
C ALA A 116 -3.18 -2.41 -10.98
N LEU A 117 -4.41 -2.72 -10.57
CA LEU A 117 -5.20 -3.85 -11.11
C LEU A 117 -5.50 -3.71 -12.59
N ASN A 118 -5.64 -2.49 -13.08
CA ASN A 118 -5.92 -2.19 -14.49
C ASN A 118 -4.67 -2.07 -15.38
N ASN A 119 -3.47 -2.18 -14.81
CA ASN A 119 -2.24 -2.01 -15.56
C ASN A 119 -1.77 -3.36 -16.16
N LEU A 120 -1.63 -3.43 -17.48
CA LEU A 120 -1.23 -4.65 -18.19
C LEU A 120 0.12 -5.23 -17.73
N LEU A 121 1.05 -4.37 -17.30
CA LEU A 121 2.39 -4.79 -16.93
C LEU A 121 2.45 -5.33 -15.49
N TYR A 122 1.61 -4.80 -14.58
CA TYR A 122 1.80 -5.00 -13.14
C TYR A 122 0.55 -5.47 -12.39
N SER A 123 -0.57 -5.75 -13.09
CA SER A 123 -1.81 -6.23 -12.44
C SER A 123 -1.62 -7.52 -11.64
N GLY A 124 -0.79 -8.44 -12.14
CA GLY A 124 -0.49 -9.69 -11.44
C GLY A 124 0.19 -9.48 -10.08
N VAL A 125 1.13 -8.52 -9.99
CA VAL A 125 1.78 -8.16 -8.73
C VAL A 125 0.77 -7.53 -7.77
N THR A 126 -0.06 -6.61 -8.27
CA THR A 126 -1.10 -5.97 -7.46
C THR A 126 -2.09 -7.00 -6.89
N LEU A 127 -2.50 -7.98 -7.70
CA LEU A 127 -3.38 -9.07 -7.28
C LEU A 127 -2.71 -9.97 -6.22
N GLY A 128 -1.43 -10.31 -6.42
CA GLY A 128 -0.64 -11.05 -5.43
C GLY A 128 -0.54 -10.34 -4.09
N LEU A 129 -0.35 -9.00 -4.10
CA LEU A 129 -0.37 -8.17 -2.89
C LEU A 129 -1.75 -8.17 -2.22
N LEU A 130 -2.81 -8.03 -2.99
CA LEU A 130 -4.19 -8.00 -2.48
C LEU A 130 -4.52 -9.33 -1.77
N HIS A 131 -4.22 -10.46 -2.41
CA HIS A 131 -4.48 -11.80 -1.84
C HIS A 131 -3.54 -12.17 -0.69
N GLY A 132 -2.27 -11.73 -0.73
CA GLY A 132 -1.31 -12.02 0.34
C GLY A 132 -1.53 -11.17 1.59
N SER A 133 -1.90 -9.91 1.41
CA SER A 133 -2.18 -9.02 2.53
C SER A 133 -3.57 -9.22 3.14
N MET A 134 -4.56 -9.62 2.33
CA MET A 134 -5.97 -9.72 2.74
C MET A 134 -6.40 -8.49 3.56
N PRO A 135 -6.38 -7.29 2.94
CA PRO A 135 -6.50 -6.03 3.67
C PRO A 135 -7.92 -5.82 4.21
N ASP A 136 -8.00 -5.25 5.42
CA ASP A 136 -9.22 -4.71 5.99
C ASP A 136 -9.51 -3.33 5.41
N PHE A 137 -8.44 -2.55 5.24
CA PHE A 137 -8.48 -1.17 4.81
C PHE A 137 -7.66 -0.93 3.54
N LEU A 138 -8.13 0.00 2.73
CA LEU A 138 -7.47 0.43 1.51
C LEU A 138 -7.32 1.96 1.52
N ILE A 139 -6.17 2.45 1.03
CA ILE A 139 -5.98 3.85 0.64
C ILE A 139 -5.67 3.89 -0.85
N PHE A 140 -6.35 4.76 -1.58
CA PHE A 140 -6.18 4.87 -3.02
C PHE A 140 -5.23 6.02 -3.37
N ALA A 141 -4.12 5.72 -4.04
CA ALA A 141 -3.14 6.71 -4.50
C ALA A 141 -3.34 7.01 -6.00
N HIS A 142 -3.40 8.31 -6.36
CA HIS A 142 -3.61 8.75 -7.74
C HIS A 142 -2.88 10.05 -8.03
N GLU A 143 -2.42 10.23 -9.27
CA GLU A 143 -1.93 11.50 -9.79
C GLU A 143 -3.05 12.20 -10.59
N PRO A 144 -3.66 13.28 -10.05
CA PRO A 144 -4.73 13.99 -10.75
C PRO A 144 -4.29 14.51 -12.12
N GLY A 145 -5.16 14.31 -13.12
CA GLY A 145 -4.88 14.68 -14.51
C GLY A 145 -4.12 13.62 -15.32
N ARG A 146 -3.60 12.57 -14.70
CA ARG A 146 -3.05 11.42 -15.42
C ARG A 146 -4.19 10.61 -16.06
N LYS A 147 -4.25 10.59 -17.38
CA LYS A 147 -5.28 9.89 -18.16
C LYS A 147 -4.80 8.58 -18.77
N ILE A 148 -3.50 8.43 -18.93
CA ILE A 148 -2.84 7.31 -19.58
C ILE A 148 -1.85 6.70 -18.59
N ASP A 149 -1.87 5.39 -18.47
CA ASP A 149 -0.97 4.63 -17.62
C ASP A 149 0.44 4.46 -18.24
N VAL A 150 1.36 3.88 -17.47
CA VAL A 150 2.75 3.63 -17.93
C VAL A 150 2.82 2.63 -19.10
N ALA A 151 1.75 1.89 -19.38
CA ALA A 151 1.64 0.95 -20.50
C ALA A 151 0.93 1.57 -21.72
N ASN A 152 0.69 2.89 -21.75
CA ASN A 152 -0.01 3.65 -22.78
C ASN A 152 -1.50 3.27 -22.95
N HIS A 153 -2.16 2.82 -21.89
CA HIS A 153 -3.60 2.56 -21.88
C HIS A 153 -4.35 3.63 -21.06
N PRO A 154 -5.61 3.92 -21.44
CA PRO A 154 -6.44 4.82 -20.66
C PRO A 154 -6.63 4.32 -19.23
N ILE A 155 -6.45 5.20 -18.24
CA ILE A 155 -6.81 4.92 -16.84
C ILE A 155 -8.33 5.04 -16.72
N PRO A 156 -9.04 3.98 -16.27
CA PRO A 156 -10.47 4.03 -16.03
C PRO A 156 -10.84 5.05 -14.94
N ASP A 157 -12.12 5.37 -14.82
CA ASP A 157 -12.63 6.18 -13.71
C ASP A 157 -12.23 5.56 -12.36
N LEU A 158 -11.82 6.40 -11.41
CA LEU A 158 -11.32 5.95 -10.11
C LEU A 158 -12.38 5.17 -9.32
N GLU A 159 -13.65 5.50 -9.49
CA GLU A 159 -14.76 4.79 -8.87
C GLU A 159 -14.84 3.33 -9.34
N ILE A 160 -14.68 3.11 -10.65
CA ILE A 160 -14.59 1.76 -11.22
C ILE A 160 -13.38 1.01 -10.68
N LEU A 161 -12.22 1.67 -10.62
CA LEU A 161 -11.00 1.05 -10.09
C LEU A 161 -11.14 0.67 -8.62
N MET A 162 -11.67 1.58 -7.80
CA MET A 162 -11.91 1.31 -6.38
C MET A 162 -12.90 0.15 -6.20
N GLN A 163 -13.98 0.13 -6.98
CA GLN A 163 -14.96 -0.96 -6.93
C GLN A 163 -14.34 -2.31 -7.30
N ASN A 164 -13.45 -2.37 -8.29
CA ASN A 164 -12.75 -3.60 -8.66
C ASN A 164 -11.93 -4.20 -7.50
N TYR A 165 -11.26 -3.37 -6.68
CA TYR A 165 -10.56 -3.85 -5.48
C TYR A 165 -11.53 -4.47 -4.47
N ILE A 166 -12.66 -3.82 -4.24
CA ILE A 166 -13.69 -4.32 -3.30
C ILE A 166 -14.29 -5.63 -3.81
N ASP A 167 -14.63 -5.72 -5.09
CA ASP A 167 -15.24 -6.91 -5.68
C ASP A 167 -14.28 -8.12 -5.66
N LEU A 168 -13.00 -7.90 -5.87
CA LEU A 168 -11.98 -8.96 -5.77
C LEU A 168 -11.79 -9.48 -4.33
N MET A 169 -11.99 -8.62 -3.33
CA MET A 169 -11.89 -9.02 -1.92
C MET A 169 -13.17 -9.69 -1.39
N LYS A 170 -14.33 -9.32 -1.92
CA LYS A 170 -15.65 -9.77 -1.45
C LYS A 170 -15.81 -11.28 -1.25
N PRO A 171 -15.25 -12.17 -2.11
CA PRO A 171 -15.32 -13.62 -1.89
C PRO A 171 -14.59 -14.12 -0.63
N PHE A 172 -13.66 -13.34 -0.08
CA PHE A 172 -12.79 -13.71 1.04
C PHE A 172 -13.17 -12.99 2.32
N LYS A 173 -13.22 -11.67 2.27
CA LYS A 173 -13.57 -10.78 3.38
C LYS A 173 -14.04 -9.41 2.89
N GLN A 174 -14.69 -8.68 3.75
CA GLN A 174 -15.00 -7.27 3.46
C GLN A 174 -13.74 -6.42 3.62
N SER A 175 -13.55 -5.52 2.66
CA SER A 175 -12.53 -4.47 2.69
C SER A 175 -13.20 -3.14 2.42
N LYS A 176 -12.62 -2.02 2.92
CA LYS A 176 -13.16 -0.69 2.67
C LYS A 176 -12.06 0.33 2.43
N PHE A 177 -12.36 1.32 1.61
CA PHE A 177 -11.48 2.49 1.45
C PHE A 177 -11.66 3.44 2.63
N LEU A 178 -10.54 3.96 3.15
CA LEU A 178 -10.52 4.97 4.22
C LEU A 178 -10.05 6.34 3.73
N GLY A 179 -9.63 6.45 2.48
CA GLY A 179 -9.24 7.73 1.90
C GLY A 179 -8.52 7.62 0.56
N LEU A 180 -8.28 8.79 -0.02
CA LEU A 180 -7.52 8.96 -1.25
C LEU A 180 -6.30 9.87 -0.99
N ASN A 181 -5.12 9.44 -1.43
CA ASN A 181 -3.94 10.30 -1.46
C ASN A 181 -3.62 10.71 -2.89
N PHE A 182 -3.54 12.01 -3.14
CA PHE A 182 -3.24 12.55 -4.45
C PHE A 182 -1.80 13.05 -4.54
N LEU A 183 -1.10 12.63 -5.58
CA LEU A 183 0.19 13.18 -5.95
C LEU A 183 -0.04 14.47 -6.76
N THR A 184 -0.10 15.60 -6.08
CA THR A 184 -0.45 16.90 -6.72
C THR A 184 0.76 17.73 -7.13
N LEU A 185 1.93 17.11 -7.26
CA LEU A 185 3.21 17.80 -7.53
C LEU A 185 3.16 18.72 -8.77
N LYS A 186 2.39 18.35 -9.79
CA LYS A 186 2.24 19.11 -11.04
C LYS A 186 1.19 20.22 -10.98
N LEU A 187 0.43 20.33 -9.89
CA LEU A 187 -0.65 21.30 -9.74
C LEU A 187 -0.19 22.51 -8.91
N GLN A 188 -0.68 23.70 -9.29
CA GLN A 188 -0.58 24.88 -8.44
C GLN A 188 -1.35 24.65 -7.13
N ASN A 189 -0.98 25.36 -6.07
CA ASN A 189 -1.46 25.08 -4.71
C ASN A 189 -2.98 25.12 -4.59
N ASP A 190 -3.60 26.17 -5.12
CA ASP A 190 -5.06 26.35 -5.04
C ASP A 190 -5.80 25.25 -5.81
N LEU A 191 -5.34 24.90 -7.02
CA LEU A 191 -5.91 23.84 -7.81
C LEU A 191 -5.72 22.47 -7.14
N ALA A 192 -4.61 22.24 -6.47
CA ALA A 192 -4.37 21.01 -5.73
C ALA A 192 -5.35 20.86 -4.56
N ILE A 193 -5.60 21.95 -3.81
CA ILE A 193 -6.58 21.97 -2.71
C ILE A 193 -8.00 21.75 -3.25
N GLU A 194 -8.37 22.45 -4.32
CA GLU A 194 -9.68 22.31 -4.97
C GLU A 194 -9.90 20.86 -5.45
N THR A 195 -8.89 20.26 -6.08
CA THR A 195 -8.92 18.85 -6.54
C THR A 195 -9.15 17.88 -5.38
N CYS A 196 -8.45 18.06 -4.26
CA CYS A 196 -8.67 17.24 -3.06
C CYS A 196 -10.08 17.43 -2.49
N ASN A 197 -10.58 18.66 -2.43
CA ASN A 197 -11.94 18.94 -1.93
C ASN A 197 -13.02 18.36 -2.84
N ALA A 198 -12.88 18.47 -4.16
CA ALA A 198 -13.79 17.85 -5.12
C ALA A 198 -13.84 16.33 -4.97
N ALA A 199 -12.69 15.69 -4.72
CA ALA A 199 -12.63 14.25 -4.48
C ALA A 199 -13.29 13.85 -3.15
N ARG A 200 -13.10 14.63 -2.08
CA ARG A 200 -13.81 14.41 -0.79
C ARG A 200 -15.32 14.37 -1.00
N TYR A 201 -15.83 15.35 -1.74
CA TYR A 201 -17.27 15.43 -2.03
C TYR A 201 -17.75 14.27 -2.91
N ARG A 202 -16.98 13.94 -3.96
CA ARG A 202 -17.38 12.91 -4.95
C ARG A 202 -17.41 11.51 -4.35
N TYR A 203 -16.41 11.17 -3.53
CA TYR A 203 -16.21 9.80 -3.04
C TYR A 203 -16.67 9.59 -1.60
N ASP A 204 -17.08 10.65 -0.92
CA ASP A 204 -17.43 10.65 0.51
C ASP A 204 -16.33 10.05 1.37
N LEU A 205 -15.07 10.38 1.04
CA LEU A 205 -13.86 9.88 1.70
C LEU A 205 -12.87 11.02 1.93
N PRO A 206 -12.06 10.99 3.00
CA PRO A 206 -10.93 11.90 3.13
C PRO A 206 -10.05 11.84 1.89
N ALA A 207 -9.74 12.99 1.29
CA ALA A 207 -8.83 13.10 0.16
C ALA A 207 -7.84 14.24 0.38
N THR A 208 -6.55 13.98 0.16
CA THR A 208 -5.48 14.94 0.42
C THR A 208 -4.23 14.62 -0.39
N ASP A 209 -3.27 15.52 -0.41
CA ASP A 209 -1.86 15.22 -0.66
C ASP A 209 -1.15 15.22 0.70
N LEU A 210 -0.83 14.04 1.21
CA LEU A 210 -0.24 13.86 2.54
C LEU A 210 1.05 14.64 2.75
N VAL A 211 1.87 14.77 1.70
CA VAL A 211 3.15 15.48 1.75
C VAL A 211 2.94 16.99 1.80
N ARG A 212 2.00 17.53 1.00
CA ARG A 212 1.79 18.98 0.88
C ARG A 212 0.88 19.56 1.95
N PHE A 213 -0.17 18.84 2.32
CA PHE A 213 -1.26 19.37 3.14
C PHE A 213 -1.48 18.58 4.44
N GLY A 214 -0.69 17.53 4.65
CA GLY A 214 -0.94 16.59 5.75
C GLY A 214 -2.21 15.76 5.54
N GLY A 215 -2.59 14.98 6.54
CA GLY A 215 -3.68 14.02 6.43
C GLY A 215 -4.58 13.94 7.66
N LYS A 216 -4.88 15.08 8.31
CA LYS A 216 -5.62 15.09 9.58
C LYS A 216 -6.90 14.27 9.51
N ASP A 217 -7.80 14.56 8.56
CA ASP A 217 -9.10 13.88 8.44
C ASP A 217 -8.93 12.38 8.12
N MET A 218 -7.93 12.04 7.30
CA MET A 218 -7.61 10.64 6.96
C MET A 218 -7.08 9.88 8.19
N ILE A 219 -6.20 10.50 8.97
CA ILE A 219 -5.68 9.92 10.21
C ILE A 219 -6.79 9.72 11.23
N GLU A 220 -7.68 10.70 11.41
CA GLU A 220 -8.84 10.60 12.31
C GLU A 220 -9.77 9.45 11.88
N THR A 221 -10.01 9.31 10.58
CA THR A 221 -10.78 8.18 10.02
C THR A 221 -10.11 6.84 10.31
N ILE A 222 -8.80 6.73 10.07
CA ILE A 222 -8.04 5.51 10.36
C ILE A 222 -8.11 5.17 11.85
N LEU A 223 -7.92 6.14 12.75
CA LEU A 223 -7.97 5.92 14.19
C LEU A 223 -9.34 5.46 14.66
N LYS A 224 -10.42 6.02 14.10
CA LYS A 224 -11.79 5.59 14.37
C LYS A 224 -11.96 4.12 14.00
N GLU A 225 -11.58 3.75 12.78
CA GLU A 225 -11.69 2.38 12.27
C GLU A 225 -10.85 1.37 13.05
N LEU A 226 -9.66 1.76 13.52
CA LEU A 226 -8.83 0.93 14.39
C LEU A 226 -9.49 0.68 15.75
N ASN A 227 -10.17 1.67 16.31
CA ASN A 227 -10.87 1.51 17.59
C ASN A 227 -12.15 0.66 17.48
N GLU A 228 -12.74 0.57 16.29
CA GLU A 228 -13.94 -0.21 15.98
C GLU A 228 -13.62 -1.61 15.42
N TRP A 229 -12.36 -1.88 15.06
CA TRP A 229 -11.94 -3.17 14.51
C TRP A 229 -11.92 -4.25 15.60
N ASN A 230 -12.64 -5.37 15.36
CA ASN A 230 -12.79 -6.52 16.26
C ASN A 230 -12.38 -7.82 15.55
#